data_406abce27ff808d977c7d516de1c9f57
#
_entry.id   406abce27ff808d977c7d516de1c9f57
#
_cell.length_a   1.000
_cell.length_b   1.000
_cell.length_c   1.000
_cell.angle_alpha   90.00
_cell.angle_beta   90.00
_cell.angle_gamma   90.00
#
_symmetry.space_group_name_H-M   'P 1'
#
loop_
_entity.id
_entity.type
_entity.pdbx_description
1 polymer ?
#
loop_
_entity_poly.entity_id
_entity_poly.type
_entity_poly.pdbx_seq_one_letter_code
_entity_poly.pdbx_strand_id
1 'polypeptide(L)'
;MDNYLEQGRNITTALNELDKFFIEIDVLKDLLINTLDKFLDSSIKFKALNHKESYHSSNSGYLIPWCNISIAIFDKKKRKLTDDLAYRFINFQFSFSDESVAIPNQIDRPLIHISSSGIRHDSEWFIKYPIDEILY
;
A
#
# COMPACT_ATOMS: atom_id res chain seq x y z
N MET A 1 -8.28 9.73 -40.54
CA MET A 1 -9.37 9.14 -39.73
C MET A 1 -8.90 7.88 -38.99
N ASP A 2 -8.10 7.03 -39.60
CA ASP A 2 -7.61 5.79 -38.98
C ASP A 2 -6.75 6.01 -37.72
N ASN A 3 -5.98 7.10 -37.68
CA ASN A 3 -5.11 7.42 -36.55
C ASN A 3 -5.89 7.69 -35.23
N TYR A 4 -7.05 8.35 -35.30
CA TYR A 4 -7.87 8.64 -34.13
C TYR A 4 -8.56 7.41 -33.58
N LEU A 5 -8.95 6.47 -34.45
CA LEU A 5 -9.53 5.18 -34.03
C LEU A 5 -8.49 4.31 -33.33
N GLU A 6 -7.26 4.29 -33.84
CA GLU A 6 -6.15 3.56 -33.24
C GLU A 6 -5.77 4.16 -31.88
N GLN A 7 -5.65 5.48 -31.79
CA GLN A 7 -5.41 6.17 -30.53
C GLN A 7 -6.53 5.89 -29.51
N GLY A 8 -7.80 5.91 -29.93
CA GLY A 8 -8.92 5.56 -29.06
C GLY A 8 -8.84 4.13 -28.53
N ARG A 9 -8.47 3.16 -29.36
CA ARG A 9 -8.26 1.77 -28.95
C ARG A 9 -7.11 1.63 -27.94
N ASN A 10 -6.01 2.32 -28.18
CA ASN A 10 -4.85 2.29 -27.29
C ASN A 10 -5.18 2.87 -25.92
N ILE A 11 -5.94 3.96 -25.86
CA ILE A 11 -6.42 4.55 -24.59
C ILE A 11 -7.32 3.56 -23.87
N THR A 12 -8.30 2.96 -24.55
CA THR A 12 -9.21 1.97 -23.93
C THR A 12 -8.44 0.77 -23.40
N THR A 13 -7.48 0.27 -24.16
CA THR A 13 -6.61 -0.86 -23.74
C THR A 13 -5.82 -0.48 -22.49
N ALA A 14 -5.20 0.70 -22.46
CA ALA A 14 -4.44 1.18 -21.31
C ALA A 14 -5.30 1.30 -20.05
N LEU A 15 -6.53 1.83 -20.17
CA LEU A 15 -7.48 1.93 -19.06
C LEU A 15 -7.89 0.56 -18.53
N ASN A 16 -8.15 -0.41 -19.42
CA ASN A 16 -8.50 -1.77 -19.02
C ASN A 16 -7.34 -2.48 -18.31
N GLU A 17 -6.11 -2.30 -18.79
CA GLU A 17 -4.92 -2.86 -18.12
C GLU A 17 -4.69 -2.23 -16.75
N LEU A 18 -4.91 -0.93 -16.62
CA LEU A 18 -4.82 -0.23 -15.34
C LEU A 18 -5.87 -0.74 -14.34
N ASP A 19 -7.11 -0.96 -14.79
CA ASP A 19 -8.18 -1.51 -13.96
C ASP A 19 -7.83 -2.91 -13.45
N LYS A 20 -7.36 -3.79 -14.34
CA LYS A 20 -6.86 -5.12 -13.94
C LYS A 20 -5.73 -5.03 -12.92
N PHE A 21 -4.79 -4.13 -13.12
CA PHE A 21 -3.67 -3.92 -12.20
C PHE A 21 -4.16 -3.56 -10.79
N PHE A 22 -5.11 -2.65 -10.66
CA PHE A 22 -5.65 -2.27 -9.34
C PHE A 22 -6.48 -3.40 -8.69
N ILE A 23 -7.18 -4.21 -9.48
CA ILE A 23 -7.83 -5.43 -8.98
C ILE A 23 -6.79 -6.40 -8.40
N GLU A 24 -5.67 -6.61 -9.08
CA GLU A 24 -4.58 -7.46 -8.60
C GLU A 24 -3.93 -6.90 -7.33
N ILE A 25 -3.80 -5.58 -7.21
CA ILE A 25 -3.31 -4.93 -5.99
C ILE A 25 -4.27 -5.17 -4.81
N ASP A 26 -5.58 -5.10 -5.03
CA ASP A 26 -6.56 -5.40 -3.98
C ASP A 26 -6.47 -6.86 -3.51
N VAL A 27 -6.32 -7.81 -4.44
CA VAL A 27 -6.08 -9.22 -4.12
C VAL A 27 -4.78 -9.40 -3.32
N LEU A 28 -3.72 -8.70 -3.70
CA LEU A 28 -2.45 -8.74 -2.97
C LEU A 28 -2.57 -8.17 -1.56
N LYS A 29 -3.30 -7.06 -1.38
CA LYS A 29 -3.56 -6.49 -0.05
C LYS A 29 -4.28 -7.49 0.86
N ASP A 30 -5.34 -8.11 0.36
CA ASP A 30 -6.09 -9.13 1.09
C ASP A 30 -5.21 -10.33 1.46
N LEU A 31 -4.37 -10.78 0.54
CA LEU A 31 -3.43 -11.86 0.78
C LEU A 31 -2.41 -11.52 1.87
N LEU A 32 -1.87 -10.30 1.88
CA LEU A 32 -0.94 -9.84 2.91
C LEU A 32 -1.59 -9.79 4.29
N ILE A 33 -2.80 -9.23 4.39
CA ILE A 33 -3.57 -9.16 5.64
C ILE A 33 -3.86 -10.57 6.16
N ASN A 34 -4.41 -11.44 5.32
CA ASN A 34 -4.77 -12.80 5.70
C ASN A 34 -3.54 -13.65 6.07
N THR A 35 -2.42 -13.46 5.39
CA THR A 35 -1.16 -14.17 5.70
C THR A 35 -0.62 -13.74 7.06
N LEU A 36 -0.64 -12.44 7.34
CA LEU A 36 -0.22 -11.92 8.64
C LEU A 36 -1.14 -12.41 9.76
N ASP A 37 -2.45 -12.39 9.57
CA ASP A 37 -3.42 -12.90 10.54
C ASP A 37 -3.17 -14.37 10.85
N LYS A 38 -3.02 -15.22 9.84
CA LYS A 38 -2.70 -16.64 10.02
C LYS A 38 -1.38 -16.88 10.74
N PHE A 39 -0.36 -16.09 10.40
CA PHE A 39 0.93 -16.16 11.06
C PHE A 39 0.82 -15.80 12.55
N LEU A 40 0.09 -14.75 12.88
CA LEU A 40 -0.11 -14.30 14.25
C LEU A 40 -1.10 -15.14 15.04
N ASP A 41 -2.06 -15.80 14.39
CA ASP A 41 -2.94 -16.78 15.03
C ASP A 41 -2.15 -17.94 15.63
N SER A 42 -1.07 -18.37 15.00
CA SER A 42 -0.15 -19.37 15.53
C SER A 42 0.75 -18.85 16.66
N SER A 43 0.85 -17.54 16.85
CA SER A 43 1.62 -16.92 17.92
C SER A 43 0.93 -17.10 19.28
N ILE A 44 1.70 -17.42 20.30
CA ILE A 44 1.20 -17.48 21.68
C ILE A 44 0.94 -16.08 22.24
N LYS A 45 1.69 -15.10 21.77
CA LYS A 45 1.79 -13.77 22.40
C LYS A 45 1.00 -12.69 21.66
N PHE A 46 0.96 -12.72 20.35
CA PHE A 46 0.47 -11.61 19.55
C PHE A 46 -0.74 -11.99 18.68
N LYS A 47 -1.54 -10.98 18.37
CA LYS A 47 -2.63 -11.01 17.39
C LYS A 47 -2.61 -9.74 16.54
N ALA A 48 -3.02 -9.85 15.29
CA ALA A 48 -3.28 -8.69 14.43
C ALA A 48 -4.74 -8.30 14.52
N LEU A 49 -5.01 -7.03 14.56
CA LEU A 49 -6.38 -6.50 14.52
C LEU A 49 -6.40 -5.10 13.88
N ASN A 50 -7.55 -4.76 13.31
CA ASN A 50 -7.86 -3.43 12.81
C ASN A 50 -6.83 -2.89 11.81
N HIS A 51 -6.78 -3.46 10.61
CA HIS A 51 -6.09 -2.79 9.53
C HIS A 51 -6.83 -1.51 9.13
N LYS A 52 -6.06 -0.50 8.78
CA LYS A 52 -6.56 0.72 8.16
C LYS A 52 -5.86 0.91 6.83
N GLU A 53 -6.64 1.31 5.84
CA GLU A 53 -6.15 1.65 4.52
C GLU A 53 -6.24 3.15 4.30
N SER A 54 -5.27 3.69 3.59
CA SER A 54 -5.31 5.05 3.07
C SER A 54 -4.77 5.08 1.65
N TYR A 55 -5.28 5.97 0.86
CA TYR A 55 -4.83 6.20 -0.50
C TYR A 55 -4.93 7.68 -0.85
N HIS A 56 -4.19 8.08 -1.85
CA HIS A 56 -4.21 9.43 -2.36
C HIS A 56 -4.55 9.40 -3.85
N SER A 57 -5.40 10.31 -4.29
CA SER A 57 -5.61 10.53 -5.72
C SER A 57 -4.52 11.42 -6.30
N SER A 58 -4.20 11.22 -7.57
CA SER A 58 -3.26 12.08 -8.29
C SER A 58 -3.79 13.52 -8.39
N ASN A 59 -2.92 14.45 -8.79
CA ASN A 59 -3.30 15.84 -9.03
C ASN A 59 -4.43 15.98 -10.05
N SER A 60 -4.54 15.06 -11.01
CA SER A 60 -5.66 14.98 -11.97
C SER A 60 -6.94 14.40 -11.35
N GLY A 61 -6.86 13.73 -10.19
CA GLY A 61 -7.97 13.04 -9.53
C GLY A 61 -8.34 11.68 -10.13
N TYR A 62 -7.65 11.22 -11.16
CA TYR A 62 -8.01 9.98 -11.88
C TYR A 62 -7.13 8.77 -11.56
N LEU A 63 -5.98 8.97 -10.93
CA LEU A 63 -5.04 7.91 -10.60
C LEU A 63 -4.79 7.87 -9.10
N ILE A 64 -4.40 6.70 -8.61
CA ILE A 64 -3.94 6.48 -7.24
C ILE A 64 -2.41 6.31 -7.29
N PRO A 65 -1.61 7.33 -6.95
CA PRO A 65 -0.15 7.24 -7.00
C PRO A 65 0.42 6.36 -5.89
N TRP A 66 -0.29 6.20 -4.76
CA TRP A 66 0.10 5.33 -3.66
C TRP A 66 -1.10 4.91 -2.80
N CYS A 67 -0.94 3.80 -2.09
CA CYS A 67 -1.82 3.43 -1.00
C CYS A 67 -1.03 2.76 0.13
N ASN A 68 -1.56 2.85 1.33
CA ASN A 68 -1.00 2.26 2.54
C ASN A 68 -1.97 1.32 3.21
N ILE A 69 -1.43 0.27 3.83
CA ILE A 69 -2.15 -0.54 4.80
C ILE A 69 -1.35 -0.52 6.10
N SER A 70 -2.00 -0.20 7.19
CA SER A 70 -1.39 -0.24 8.54
C SER A 70 -2.16 -1.19 9.43
N ILE A 71 -1.50 -2.22 9.92
CA ILE A 71 -2.07 -3.29 10.73
C ILE A 71 -1.53 -3.17 12.15
N ALA A 72 -2.43 -3.02 13.11
CA ALA A 72 -2.07 -2.96 14.52
C ALA A 72 -1.83 -4.38 15.08
N ILE A 73 -0.75 -4.55 15.79
CA ILE A 73 -0.36 -5.77 16.49
C ILE A 73 -0.57 -5.57 17.98
N PHE A 74 -1.30 -6.48 18.62
CA PHE A 74 -1.61 -6.44 20.03
C PHE A 74 -1.11 -7.70 20.75
N ASP A 75 -0.82 -7.56 22.05
CA ASP A 75 -0.70 -8.70 22.92
C ASP A 75 -2.07 -9.42 23.01
N LYS A 76 -2.09 -10.75 22.89
CA LYS A 76 -3.33 -11.55 22.94
C LYS A 76 -4.14 -11.36 24.21
N LYS A 77 -3.49 -11.00 25.31
CA LYS A 77 -4.15 -10.75 26.61
C LYS A 77 -4.85 -9.40 26.68
N LYS A 78 -4.57 -8.48 25.77
CA LYS A 78 -5.23 -7.16 25.75
C LYS A 78 -6.71 -7.31 25.38
N ARG A 79 -7.58 -6.73 26.19
CA ARG A 79 -9.03 -6.69 25.97
C ARG A 79 -9.44 -5.45 25.19
N LYS A 80 -8.82 -4.30 25.51
CA LYS A 80 -9.03 -3.04 24.82
C LYS A 80 -8.03 -2.93 23.66
N LEU A 81 -8.52 -2.62 22.47
CA LEU A 81 -7.74 -2.68 21.21
C LEU A 81 -7.77 -1.31 20.53
N THR A 82 -7.21 -0.33 21.20
CA THR A 82 -7.02 1.04 20.69
C THR A 82 -5.56 1.23 20.26
N ASP A 83 -5.32 2.12 19.30
CA ASP A 83 -3.99 2.33 18.72
C ASP A 83 -2.91 2.68 19.76
N ASP A 84 -3.28 3.42 20.81
CA ASP A 84 -2.40 3.74 21.94
C ASP A 84 -1.94 2.52 22.76
N LEU A 85 -2.64 1.40 22.64
CA LEU A 85 -2.33 0.14 23.32
C LEU A 85 -1.73 -0.91 22.38
N ALA A 86 -1.53 -0.60 21.11
CA ALA A 86 -0.86 -1.47 20.18
C ALA A 86 0.60 -1.67 20.58
N TYR A 87 1.08 -2.91 20.43
CA TYR A 87 2.49 -3.22 20.62
C TYR A 87 3.33 -2.64 19.49
N ARG A 88 2.88 -2.79 18.26
CA ARG A 88 3.48 -2.27 17.03
C ARG A 88 2.46 -2.18 15.91
N PHE A 89 2.85 -1.47 14.85
CA PHE A 89 2.16 -1.46 13.57
C PHE A 89 3.06 -2.07 12.51
N ILE A 90 2.48 -2.89 11.65
CA ILE A 90 3.08 -3.32 10.39
C ILE A 90 2.45 -2.48 9.29
N ASN A 91 3.27 -1.80 8.52
CA ASN A 91 2.84 -0.89 7.48
C ASN A 91 3.33 -1.38 6.12
N PHE A 92 2.43 -1.44 5.16
CA PHE A 92 2.72 -1.70 3.76
C PHE A 92 2.41 -0.44 2.97
N GLN A 93 3.37 0.07 2.22
CA GLN A 93 3.15 1.17 1.30
C GLN A 93 3.36 0.67 -0.12
N PHE A 94 2.35 0.86 -0.97
CA PHE A 94 2.40 0.63 -2.40
C PHE A 94 2.60 1.98 -3.08
N SER A 95 3.66 2.12 -3.86
CA SER A 95 3.99 3.33 -4.60
C SER A 95 3.96 3.02 -6.09
N PHE A 96 3.11 3.70 -6.85
CA PHE A 96 2.81 3.37 -8.25
C PHE A 96 3.34 4.40 -9.25
N SER A 97 3.64 5.62 -8.81
CA SER A 97 4.11 6.69 -9.67
C SER A 97 5.05 7.65 -8.94
N ASP A 98 5.68 8.55 -9.70
CA ASP A 98 6.59 9.56 -9.18
C ASP A 98 5.93 10.51 -8.16
N GLU A 99 4.61 10.67 -8.20
CA GLU A 99 3.87 11.43 -7.18
C GLU A 99 3.98 10.80 -5.78
N SER A 100 4.36 9.54 -5.70
CA SER A 100 4.55 8.81 -4.44
C SER A 100 5.97 8.90 -3.88
N VAL A 101 6.87 9.64 -4.51
CA VAL A 101 8.25 9.86 -4.06
C VAL A 101 8.59 11.33 -4.02
N ALA A 102 9.59 11.69 -3.19
CA ALA A 102 10.00 13.09 -3.05
C ALA A 102 10.85 13.59 -4.23
N ILE A 103 11.50 12.69 -4.95
CA ILE A 103 12.35 13.01 -6.11
C ILE A 103 11.64 12.51 -7.37
N PRO A 104 11.23 13.39 -8.30
CA PRO A 104 10.63 12.97 -9.57
C PRO A 104 11.54 12.04 -10.38
N ASN A 105 10.93 11.18 -11.19
CA ASN A 105 11.58 10.19 -12.06
C ASN A 105 12.42 9.12 -11.33
N GLN A 106 12.09 8.85 -10.06
CA GLN A 106 12.74 7.80 -9.27
C GLN A 106 11.98 6.48 -9.28
N ILE A 107 10.73 6.46 -9.74
CA ILE A 107 9.92 5.24 -9.85
C ILE A 107 9.74 4.89 -11.33
N ASP A 108 10.37 3.82 -11.75
CA ASP A 108 10.21 3.18 -13.08
C ASP A 108 9.28 1.96 -13.05
N ARG A 109 8.86 1.54 -11.87
CA ARG A 109 8.01 0.37 -11.63
C ARG A 109 7.30 0.51 -10.28
N PRO A 110 6.18 -0.20 -10.05
CA PRO A 110 5.54 -0.25 -8.75
C PRO A 110 6.48 -0.78 -7.67
N LEU A 111 6.48 -0.15 -6.51
CA LEU A 111 7.28 -0.51 -5.35
C LEU A 111 6.39 -0.86 -4.17
N ILE A 112 6.82 -1.82 -3.37
CA ILE A 112 6.19 -2.19 -2.10
C ILE A 112 7.22 -2.00 -1.00
N HIS A 113 6.89 -1.17 -0.02
CA HIS A 113 7.69 -0.98 1.17
C HIS A 113 6.98 -1.59 2.37
N ILE A 114 7.74 -2.28 3.20
CA ILE A 114 7.25 -2.89 4.43
C ILE A 114 8.05 -2.33 5.58
N SER A 115 7.35 -1.85 6.60
CA SER A 115 8.00 -1.34 7.81
C SER A 115 7.27 -1.76 9.08
N SER A 116 7.99 -1.70 10.19
CA SER A 116 7.42 -1.88 11.53
C SER A 116 7.72 -0.62 12.36
N SER A 117 6.69 -0.05 12.97
CA SER A 117 6.80 1.21 13.71
C SER A 117 5.96 1.21 14.99
N GLY A 118 6.24 2.17 15.88
CA GLY A 118 5.44 2.42 17.09
C GLY A 118 4.19 3.27 16.83
N ILE A 119 4.03 3.81 15.64
CA ILE A 119 2.90 4.65 15.25
C ILE A 119 2.23 4.09 13.98
N ARG A 120 0.95 4.40 13.81
CA ARG A 120 0.20 4.04 12.60
C ARG A 120 0.51 5.04 11.49
N HIS A 121 0.81 4.51 10.31
CA HIS A 121 0.96 5.30 9.08
C HIS A 121 -0.25 5.05 8.16
N ASP A 122 -1.35 5.70 8.45
CA ASP A 122 -2.63 5.51 7.75
C ASP A 122 -3.12 6.74 6.97
N SER A 123 -2.44 7.88 7.10
CA SER A 123 -2.89 9.14 6.49
C SER A 123 -1.92 9.74 5.48
N GLU A 124 -0.68 9.26 5.45
CA GLU A 124 0.39 9.79 4.60
C GLU A 124 1.31 8.66 4.12
N TRP A 125 1.95 8.87 2.97
CA TRP A 125 3.07 8.04 2.57
C TRP A 125 4.23 8.26 3.54
N PHE A 126 4.77 7.20 4.08
CA PHE A 126 5.83 7.27 5.08
C PHE A 126 7.22 6.97 4.51
N ILE A 127 7.28 6.36 3.33
CA ILE A 127 8.52 6.14 2.59
C ILE A 127 8.44 6.96 1.30
N LYS A 128 9.29 7.97 1.21
CA LYS A 128 9.32 8.94 0.11
C LYS A 128 10.42 8.68 -0.91
N TYR A 129 11.32 7.74 -0.61
CA TYR A 129 12.46 7.39 -1.46
C TYR A 129 12.54 5.89 -1.64
N PRO A 130 12.96 5.39 -2.81
CA PRO A 130 13.35 4.00 -2.97
C PRO A 130 14.44 3.65 -1.96
N ILE A 131 14.26 2.56 -1.21
CA ILE A 131 15.19 2.18 -0.12
C ILE A 131 16.56 1.79 -0.66
N ASP A 132 16.59 1.15 -1.81
CA ASP A 132 17.81 0.71 -2.50
C ASP A 132 18.69 1.88 -2.96
N GLU A 133 18.15 3.09 -3.10
CA GLU A 133 18.93 4.30 -3.44
C GLU A 133 19.43 5.07 -2.22
N ILE A 134 18.86 4.80 -1.03
CA ILE A 134 19.25 5.47 0.22
C ILE A 134 20.44 4.76 0.88
N LEU A 135 20.67 3.49 0.58
CA LEU A 135 21.65 2.64 1.26
C LEU A 135 23.00 2.53 0.53
N TYR A 136 23.13 3.19 -0.59
CA TYR A 136 24.33 3.21 -1.43
C TYR A 136 24.69 4.64 -1.84
#